data_c7779ecd01c47572f9016be444fbf4ec
#
_entry.id   c7779ecd01c47572f9016be444fbf4ec
#
_cell.length_a   1.000
_cell.length_b   1.000
_cell.length_c   1.000
_cell.angle_alpha   90.00
_cell.angle_beta   90.00
_cell.angle_gamma   90.00
#
_symmetry.space_group_name_H-M   'P 1'
#
loop_
_entity.id
_entity.type
_entity.pdbx_description
1 polymer ?
#
loop_
_entity_poly.entity_id
_entity_poly.type
_entity_poly.pdbx_seq_one_letter_code
_entity_poly.pdbx_strand_id
1 'polypeptide(L)'
;MSDSVDSRPHQKYDALIARCRALPPVKVAVAHPCDDVSLRAAVDAARAGIIEPVLVGPEARITALAASLGIGLSGYRLVDAPHSHAAAARAVELVRMGEADALMKGSLHTDELLAEVVRDGAGLRTERRLSHVFIMDVPTYPKPLFITDAAVNIRPTLEQKAEIAQNAIDLARVLGVDRPKVAILSAVETVTSKLPSTIDAAALCKMAERGQITGAALDGPLALDNAINLEAARLKHLGSSVAGDADILLAPDLEAGNMLAKELTFLANADAAGIVLGARVPIILTSRADNERTRMASCAVAALYAHATRVSAGRAGIAGLADIDGASR
;
A
#
# COMPACT_ATOMS: atom_id res chain seq x y z
N MET A 1 -15.95 -22.69 17.30
CA MET A 1 -16.59 -21.63 16.50
C MET A 1 -16.57 -22.14 15.07
N SER A 2 -17.74 -22.38 14.47
CA SER A 2 -17.84 -22.95 13.12
C SER A 2 -17.32 -21.93 12.12
N ASP A 3 -16.36 -22.34 11.29
CA ASP A 3 -15.98 -21.63 10.07
C ASP A 3 -17.22 -21.50 9.20
N SER A 4 -17.94 -20.39 9.30
CA SER A 4 -18.93 -20.03 8.30
C SER A 4 -18.16 -19.72 7.03
N VAL A 5 -18.25 -20.61 6.04
CA VAL A 5 -17.73 -20.37 4.69
C VAL A 5 -18.34 -19.06 4.20
N ASP A 6 -17.51 -18.03 4.03
CA ASP A 6 -17.93 -16.76 3.48
C ASP A 6 -18.43 -16.98 2.03
N SER A 7 -19.73 -16.91 1.86
CA SER A 7 -20.38 -17.17 0.56
C SER A 7 -20.46 -15.95 -0.35
N ARG A 8 -19.80 -14.83 0.01
CA ARG A 8 -19.79 -13.60 -0.79
C ARG A 8 -18.97 -13.79 -2.08
N PRO A 9 -19.40 -13.19 -3.19
CA PRO A 9 -18.55 -13.10 -4.36
C PRO A 9 -17.39 -12.11 -4.09
N HIS A 10 -16.14 -12.58 -4.11
CA HIS A 10 -14.93 -11.78 -3.97
C HIS A 10 -14.40 -11.29 -5.33
N GLN A 11 -15.28 -10.75 -6.16
CA GLN A 11 -14.97 -10.40 -7.56
C GLN A 11 -13.80 -9.43 -7.70
N LYS A 12 -13.68 -8.45 -6.80
CA LYS A 12 -12.57 -7.46 -6.83
C LYS A 12 -11.25 -8.13 -6.48
N TYR A 13 -11.26 -9.00 -5.47
CA TYR A 13 -10.10 -9.81 -5.11
C TYR A 13 -9.68 -10.75 -6.24
N ASP A 14 -10.62 -11.51 -6.81
CA ASP A 14 -10.33 -12.44 -7.89
C ASP A 14 -9.79 -11.74 -9.13
N ALA A 15 -10.32 -10.57 -9.48
CA ALA A 15 -9.83 -9.75 -10.57
C ALA A 15 -8.40 -9.24 -10.32
N LEU A 16 -8.09 -8.83 -9.09
CA LEU A 16 -6.75 -8.40 -8.68
C LEU A 16 -5.73 -9.54 -8.85
N ILE A 17 -6.05 -10.73 -8.33
CA ILE A 17 -5.20 -11.91 -8.42
C ILE A 17 -5.01 -12.36 -9.88
N ALA A 18 -6.07 -12.36 -10.69
CA ALA A 18 -5.99 -12.72 -12.10
C ALA A 18 -5.07 -11.78 -12.88
N ARG A 19 -5.16 -10.46 -12.66
CA ARG A 19 -4.25 -9.47 -13.26
C ARG A 19 -2.80 -9.72 -12.88
N CYS A 20 -2.55 -10.06 -11.62
CA CYS A 20 -1.20 -10.31 -11.14
C CYS A 20 -0.61 -11.59 -11.76
N ARG A 21 -1.38 -12.67 -11.85
CA ARG A 21 -0.97 -13.94 -12.47
C ARG A 21 -0.64 -13.85 -13.96
N ALA A 22 -1.10 -12.82 -14.64
CA ALA A 22 -0.75 -12.55 -16.05
C ALA A 22 0.66 -11.94 -16.21
N LEU A 23 1.35 -11.63 -15.12
CA LEU A 23 2.67 -11.04 -15.08
C LEU A 23 3.69 -12.03 -14.49
N PRO A 24 4.99 -11.91 -14.80
CA PRO A 24 6.01 -12.69 -14.12
C PRO A 24 6.01 -12.42 -12.60
N PRO A 25 6.34 -13.42 -11.76
CA PRO A 25 6.44 -13.20 -10.32
C PRO A 25 7.50 -12.16 -9.98
N VAL A 26 7.25 -11.36 -8.95
CA VAL A 26 8.13 -10.29 -8.48
C VAL A 26 9.02 -10.81 -7.37
N LYS A 27 10.33 -10.50 -7.43
CA LYS A 27 11.26 -10.85 -6.35
C LYS A 27 11.01 -10.01 -5.11
N VAL A 28 10.74 -10.68 -3.99
CA VAL A 28 10.40 -10.03 -2.72
C VAL A 28 11.37 -10.47 -1.63
N ALA A 29 12.09 -9.51 -1.04
CA ALA A 29 12.90 -9.79 0.15
C ALA A 29 11.99 -9.81 1.39
N VAL A 30 11.83 -10.99 2.00
CA VAL A 30 10.98 -11.21 3.17
C VAL A 30 11.85 -11.13 4.42
N ALA A 31 11.69 -10.04 5.18
CA ALA A 31 12.51 -9.77 6.36
C ALA A 31 12.02 -10.57 7.58
N HIS A 32 12.84 -11.49 8.08
CA HIS A 32 12.63 -12.29 9.29
C HIS A 32 11.30 -13.09 9.30
N PRO A 33 11.05 -14.00 8.35
CA PRO A 33 9.83 -14.83 8.31
C PRO A 33 9.91 -15.98 9.32
N CYS A 34 9.97 -15.66 10.61
CA CYS A 34 10.25 -16.58 11.72
C CYS A 34 9.03 -16.90 12.58
N ASP A 35 7.83 -16.71 12.05
CA ASP A 35 6.57 -17.22 12.58
C ASP A 35 5.73 -17.88 11.47
N ASP A 36 4.73 -18.68 11.88
CA ASP A 36 3.84 -19.41 10.97
C ASP A 36 3.18 -18.48 9.94
N VAL A 37 2.66 -17.36 10.40
CA VAL A 37 1.89 -16.42 9.60
C VAL A 37 2.74 -15.82 8.47
N SER A 38 3.93 -15.34 8.78
CA SER A 38 4.79 -14.68 7.78
C SER A 38 5.43 -15.67 6.80
N LEU A 39 5.82 -16.85 7.26
CA LEU A 39 6.39 -17.87 6.39
C LEU A 39 5.34 -18.43 5.42
N ARG A 40 4.13 -18.77 5.90
CA ARG A 40 3.03 -19.21 5.03
C ARG A 40 2.66 -18.14 4.02
N ALA A 41 2.52 -16.88 4.44
CA ALA A 41 2.19 -15.80 3.53
C ALA A 41 3.15 -15.70 2.34
N ALA A 42 4.47 -15.80 2.59
CA ALA A 42 5.47 -15.78 1.54
C ALA A 42 5.39 -17.00 0.62
N VAL A 43 5.24 -18.20 1.21
CA VAL A 43 5.18 -19.46 0.45
C VAL A 43 3.90 -19.57 -0.36
N ASP A 44 2.75 -19.18 0.20
CA ASP A 44 1.46 -19.26 -0.50
C ASP A 44 1.38 -18.26 -1.66
N ALA A 45 1.93 -17.07 -1.50
CA ALA A 45 2.05 -16.09 -2.58
C ALA A 45 3.01 -16.58 -3.69
N ALA A 46 4.07 -17.31 -3.32
CA ALA A 46 4.97 -17.94 -4.29
C ALA A 46 4.28 -19.09 -5.04
N ARG A 47 3.57 -19.98 -4.34
CA ARG A 47 2.79 -21.07 -4.95
C ARG A 47 1.69 -20.55 -5.89
N ALA A 48 1.13 -19.39 -5.57
CA ALA A 48 0.16 -18.70 -6.42
C ALA A 48 0.81 -18.06 -7.66
N GLY A 49 2.14 -18.04 -7.79
CA GLY A 49 2.88 -17.44 -8.91
C GLY A 49 2.93 -15.92 -8.87
N ILE A 50 2.69 -15.30 -7.71
CA ILE A 50 2.65 -13.84 -7.54
C ILE A 50 4.02 -13.28 -7.19
N ILE A 51 4.76 -13.95 -6.31
CA ILE A 51 6.09 -13.51 -5.88
C ILE A 51 7.13 -14.63 -5.97
N GLU A 52 8.39 -14.24 -6.06
CA GLU A 52 9.57 -15.07 -5.85
C GLU A 52 10.23 -14.62 -4.53
N PRO A 53 9.97 -15.28 -3.39
CA PRO A 53 10.46 -14.82 -2.11
C PRO A 53 11.95 -15.15 -1.91
N VAL A 54 12.69 -14.17 -1.39
CA VAL A 54 14.00 -14.35 -0.78
C VAL A 54 13.81 -14.27 0.73
N LEU A 55 13.96 -15.39 1.42
CA LEU A 55 13.72 -15.49 2.87
C LEU A 55 14.98 -15.02 3.62
N VAL A 56 14.88 -13.92 4.36
CA VAL A 56 16.03 -13.29 5.04
C VAL A 56 15.87 -13.41 6.54
N GLY A 57 16.74 -14.14 7.22
CA GLY A 57 16.69 -14.32 8.68
C GLY A 57 17.50 -15.51 9.15
N PRO A 58 17.43 -15.89 10.45
CA PRO A 58 18.19 -17.04 10.98
C PRO A 58 17.80 -18.33 10.26
N GLU A 59 18.70 -18.83 9.39
CA GLU A 59 18.45 -19.98 8.50
C GLU A 59 17.98 -21.21 9.28
N ALA A 60 18.66 -21.53 10.38
CA ALA A 60 18.29 -22.68 11.22
C ALA A 60 16.85 -22.54 11.78
N ARG A 61 16.44 -21.34 12.18
CA ARG A 61 15.10 -21.08 12.71
C ARG A 61 14.03 -21.16 11.63
N ILE A 62 14.29 -20.59 10.46
CA ILE A 62 13.37 -20.66 9.30
C ILE A 62 13.20 -22.11 8.86
N THR A 63 14.30 -22.88 8.77
CA THR A 63 14.28 -24.30 8.37
C THR A 63 13.52 -25.16 9.37
N ALA A 64 13.76 -24.98 10.67
CA ALA A 64 13.05 -25.71 11.73
C ALA A 64 11.55 -25.38 11.71
N LEU A 65 11.19 -24.12 11.54
CA LEU A 65 9.80 -23.69 11.44
C LEU A 65 9.13 -24.31 10.20
N ALA A 66 9.76 -24.24 9.04
CA ALA A 66 9.25 -24.82 7.80
C ALA A 66 8.99 -26.32 7.94
N ALA A 67 9.94 -27.06 8.54
CA ALA A 67 9.78 -28.48 8.81
C ALA A 67 8.59 -28.77 9.73
N SER A 68 8.41 -27.99 10.80
CA SER A 68 7.26 -28.14 11.72
C SER A 68 5.90 -27.85 11.06
N LEU A 69 5.90 -27.05 9.99
CA LEU A 69 4.71 -26.67 9.21
C LEU A 69 4.48 -27.56 7.98
N GLY A 70 5.38 -28.52 7.72
CA GLY A 70 5.35 -29.34 6.51
C GLY A 70 5.63 -28.55 5.22
N ILE A 71 6.35 -27.43 5.30
CA ILE A 71 6.70 -26.58 4.18
C ILE A 71 8.07 -26.97 3.65
N GLY A 72 8.16 -27.42 2.38
CA GLY A 72 9.44 -27.63 1.70
C GLY A 72 10.04 -26.29 1.28
N LEU A 73 11.31 -26.08 1.63
CA LEU A 73 12.05 -24.85 1.26
C LEU A 73 12.93 -25.05 0.01
N SER A 74 12.95 -26.24 -0.59
CA SER A 74 13.67 -26.49 -1.84
C SER A 74 13.12 -25.57 -2.95
N GLY A 75 14.01 -24.75 -3.53
CA GLY A 75 13.63 -23.78 -4.55
C GLY A 75 13.43 -22.34 -4.04
N TYR A 76 13.44 -22.11 -2.73
CA TYR A 76 13.47 -20.76 -2.17
C TYR A 76 14.91 -20.37 -1.78
N ARG A 77 15.30 -19.14 -2.13
CA ARG A 77 16.59 -18.60 -1.69
C ARG A 77 16.48 -18.18 -0.22
N LEU A 78 17.38 -18.72 0.62
CA LEU A 78 17.58 -18.30 2.00
C LEU A 78 18.82 -17.40 2.06
N VAL A 79 18.73 -16.35 2.86
CA VAL A 79 19.83 -15.42 3.17
C VAL A 79 19.94 -15.34 4.68
N ASP A 80 21.02 -15.88 5.23
CA ASP A 80 21.21 -15.92 6.69
C ASP A 80 21.40 -14.52 7.29
N ALA A 81 20.73 -14.28 8.41
CA ALA A 81 20.86 -13.09 9.23
C ALA A 81 20.50 -13.43 10.68
N PRO A 82 21.35 -13.08 11.67
CA PRO A 82 21.27 -13.66 13.02
C PRO A 82 20.05 -13.25 13.85
N HIS A 83 19.42 -12.13 13.54
CA HIS A 83 18.26 -11.57 14.27
C HIS A 83 17.44 -10.60 13.40
N SER A 84 16.28 -10.11 13.91
CA SER A 84 15.32 -9.30 13.16
C SER A 84 15.91 -8.01 12.57
N HIS A 85 16.70 -7.26 13.32
CA HIS A 85 17.37 -6.04 12.81
C HIS A 85 18.35 -6.34 11.68
N ALA A 86 19.17 -7.40 11.82
CA ALA A 86 20.09 -7.82 10.76
C ALA A 86 19.32 -8.31 9.52
N ALA A 87 18.19 -9.00 9.71
CA ALA A 87 17.32 -9.41 8.62
C ALA A 87 16.69 -8.23 7.89
N ALA A 88 16.23 -7.21 8.61
CA ALA A 88 15.72 -5.97 8.02
C ALA A 88 16.80 -5.25 7.19
N ALA A 89 17.99 -5.06 7.75
CA ALA A 89 19.11 -4.43 7.06
C ALA A 89 19.52 -5.21 5.79
N ARG A 90 19.59 -6.54 5.89
CA ARG A 90 19.96 -7.40 4.76
C ARG A 90 18.88 -7.43 3.68
N ALA A 91 17.60 -7.42 4.04
CA ALA A 91 16.50 -7.33 3.08
C ALA A 91 16.53 -6.00 2.31
N VAL A 92 16.78 -4.88 2.99
CA VAL A 92 16.97 -3.57 2.36
C VAL A 92 18.18 -3.55 1.43
N GLU A 93 19.28 -4.19 1.83
CA GLU A 93 20.48 -4.30 0.99
C GLU A 93 20.19 -5.08 -0.31
N LEU A 94 19.46 -6.19 -0.27
CA LEU A 94 19.07 -6.97 -1.47
C LEU A 94 18.30 -6.09 -2.46
N VAL A 95 17.38 -5.25 -1.97
CA VAL A 95 16.68 -4.29 -2.83
C VAL A 95 17.64 -3.26 -3.44
N ARG A 96 18.58 -2.73 -2.65
CA ARG A 96 19.58 -1.77 -3.14
C ARG A 96 20.46 -2.35 -4.24
N MET A 97 20.79 -3.63 -4.15
CA MET A 97 21.56 -4.37 -5.14
C MET A 97 20.75 -4.76 -6.38
N GLY A 98 19.44 -4.50 -6.42
CA GLY A 98 18.55 -4.92 -7.50
C GLY A 98 18.23 -6.42 -7.50
N GLU A 99 18.50 -7.10 -6.38
CA GLU A 99 18.19 -8.53 -6.21
C GLU A 99 16.75 -8.79 -5.73
N ALA A 100 16.04 -7.75 -5.30
CA ALA A 100 14.62 -7.78 -4.97
C ALA A 100 13.92 -6.48 -5.39
N ASP A 101 12.64 -6.58 -5.69
CA ASP A 101 11.81 -5.51 -6.27
C ASP A 101 10.71 -5.03 -5.34
N ALA A 102 10.58 -5.70 -4.20
CA ALA A 102 9.69 -5.35 -3.11
C ALA A 102 10.27 -5.87 -1.79
N LEU A 103 9.81 -5.28 -0.69
CA LEU A 103 10.04 -5.77 0.66
C LEU A 103 8.75 -6.38 1.22
N MET A 104 8.89 -7.39 2.09
CA MET A 104 7.78 -7.92 2.89
C MET A 104 8.21 -8.01 4.35
N LYS A 105 7.37 -7.48 5.23
CA LYS A 105 7.55 -7.59 6.67
C LYS A 105 7.20 -9.00 7.15
N GLY A 106 8.13 -9.66 7.79
CA GLY A 106 7.91 -10.92 8.51
C GLY A 106 7.52 -10.70 9.98
N SER A 107 8.09 -11.50 10.88
CA SER A 107 7.82 -11.50 12.32
C SER A 107 8.69 -10.51 13.12
N LEU A 108 8.90 -9.31 12.57
CA LEU A 108 9.59 -8.21 13.24
C LEU A 108 8.64 -7.02 13.43
N HIS A 109 9.03 -6.04 14.26
CA HIS A 109 8.24 -4.82 14.42
C HIS A 109 8.32 -3.94 13.16
N THR A 110 7.25 -3.18 12.91
CA THR A 110 7.17 -2.29 11.73
C THR A 110 8.26 -1.23 11.74
N ASP A 111 8.52 -0.66 12.90
CA ASP A 111 9.56 0.36 13.13
C ASP A 111 10.98 -0.19 12.85
N GLU A 112 11.27 -1.45 13.18
CA GLU A 112 12.56 -2.09 12.84
C GLU A 112 12.80 -2.10 11.32
N LEU A 113 11.79 -2.52 10.53
CA LEU A 113 11.92 -2.56 9.09
C LEU A 113 11.97 -1.16 8.48
N LEU A 114 11.05 -0.28 8.90
CA LEU A 114 10.98 1.06 8.33
C LEU A 114 12.19 1.91 8.71
N ALA A 115 12.80 1.71 9.89
CA ALA A 115 14.06 2.37 10.25
C ALA A 115 15.18 2.07 9.25
N GLU A 116 15.32 0.81 8.82
CA GLU A 116 16.31 0.45 7.79
C GLU A 116 15.94 1.01 6.41
N VAL A 117 14.65 1.06 6.07
CA VAL A 117 14.18 1.65 4.81
C VAL A 117 14.51 3.14 4.73
N VAL A 118 14.37 3.90 5.83
CA VAL A 118 14.64 5.34 5.84
C VAL A 118 16.08 5.70 6.25
N ARG A 119 16.94 4.73 6.47
CA ARG A 119 18.34 4.95 6.90
C ARG A 119 19.11 5.78 5.90
N ASP A 120 19.78 6.81 6.39
CA ASP A 120 20.56 7.72 5.54
C ASP A 120 21.71 6.98 4.83
N GLY A 121 21.84 7.22 3.53
CA GLY A 121 22.89 6.65 2.67
C GLY A 121 22.80 5.16 2.41
N ALA A 122 22.09 4.38 3.23
CA ALA A 122 21.98 2.92 3.12
C ALA A 122 20.53 2.42 2.94
N GLY A 123 19.53 3.27 3.09
CA GLY A 123 18.11 2.94 2.94
C GLY A 123 17.58 3.04 1.51
N LEU A 124 16.26 3.06 1.40
CA LEU A 124 15.50 3.10 0.15
C LEU A 124 14.70 4.40 0.01
N ARG A 125 15.11 5.46 0.70
CA ARG A 125 14.43 6.77 0.64
C ARG A 125 14.39 7.30 -0.79
N THR A 126 13.29 7.95 -1.12
CA THR A 126 13.12 8.83 -2.25
C THR A 126 12.90 10.26 -1.78
N GLU A 127 12.55 11.15 -2.67
CA GLU A 127 12.08 12.50 -2.31
C GLU A 127 10.69 12.47 -1.66
N ARG A 128 9.96 11.34 -1.79
CA ARG A 128 8.63 11.16 -1.23
C ARG A 128 8.64 10.59 0.17
N ARG A 129 7.67 11.01 0.96
CA ARG A 129 7.42 10.47 2.29
C ARG A 129 6.85 9.06 2.21
N LEU A 130 7.27 8.18 3.13
CA LEU A 130 6.60 6.88 3.31
C LEU A 130 5.17 7.09 3.79
N SER A 131 4.23 6.40 3.18
CA SER A 131 2.83 6.39 3.61
C SER A 131 2.20 5.02 3.40
N HIS A 132 1.24 4.68 4.25
CA HIS A 132 0.51 3.43 4.16
C HIS A 132 -0.82 3.62 3.45
N VAL A 133 -1.17 2.70 2.57
CA VAL A 133 -2.48 2.66 1.91
C VAL A 133 -3.13 1.31 2.19
N PHE A 134 -4.34 1.33 2.74
CA PHE A 134 -5.24 0.19 2.69
C PHE A 134 -6.09 0.24 1.42
N ILE A 135 -6.25 -0.89 0.76
CA ILE A 135 -7.22 -1.11 -0.32
C ILE A 135 -8.29 -2.03 0.26
N MET A 136 -9.51 -1.51 0.40
CA MET A 136 -10.62 -2.19 1.05
C MET A 136 -11.63 -2.68 0.01
N ASP A 137 -11.98 -3.96 0.07
CA ASP A 137 -13.14 -4.51 -0.62
C ASP A 137 -14.31 -4.55 0.35
N VAL A 138 -15.03 -3.43 0.47
CA VAL A 138 -16.22 -3.31 1.31
C VAL A 138 -17.42 -3.88 0.56
N PRO A 139 -18.16 -4.87 1.10
CA PRO A 139 -19.27 -5.54 0.39
C PRO A 139 -20.38 -4.58 -0.06
N THR A 140 -20.61 -3.53 0.68
CA THR A 140 -21.67 -2.54 0.42
C THR A 140 -21.20 -1.36 -0.43
N TYR A 141 -19.92 -1.31 -0.80
CA TYR A 141 -19.36 -0.24 -1.63
C TYR A 141 -18.98 -0.79 -3.03
N PRO A 142 -19.40 -0.12 -4.12
CA PRO A 142 -19.36 -0.74 -5.47
C PRO A 142 -17.96 -0.89 -6.07
N LYS A 143 -16.96 -0.19 -5.52
CA LYS A 143 -15.58 -0.15 -6.03
C LYS A 143 -14.57 -0.33 -4.90
N PRO A 144 -13.27 -0.63 -5.19
CA PRO A 144 -12.25 -0.63 -4.17
C PRO A 144 -12.14 0.75 -3.51
N LEU A 145 -12.02 0.79 -2.18
CA LEU A 145 -11.90 2.01 -1.39
C LEU A 145 -10.49 2.08 -0.80
N PHE A 146 -9.74 3.13 -1.13
CA PHE A 146 -8.40 3.34 -0.62
C PHE A 146 -8.45 4.22 0.62
N ILE A 147 -7.74 3.86 1.70
CA ILE A 147 -7.67 4.65 2.94
C ILE A 147 -6.20 4.95 3.22
N THR A 148 -5.85 6.22 3.41
CA THR A 148 -4.47 6.69 3.65
C THR A 148 -4.44 7.96 4.52
N ASP A 149 -3.40 8.27 5.35
CA ASP A 149 -2.49 7.31 5.91
C ASP A 149 -3.14 6.66 7.13
N ALA A 150 -2.86 5.39 7.31
CA ALA A 150 -3.53 4.65 8.38
C ALA A 150 -2.56 3.81 9.25
N ALA A 151 -1.22 3.95 9.04
CA ALA A 151 -0.26 3.14 9.77
C ALA A 151 1.15 3.73 9.95
N VAL A 152 1.51 4.85 9.30
CA VAL A 152 2.87 5.38 9.29
C VAL A 152 2.96 6.80 9.85
N ASN A 153 2.14 7.72 9.38
CA ASN A 153 2.24 9.15 9.71
C ASN A 153 1.24 9.53 10.79
N ILE A 154 1.70 9.80 12.02
CA ILE A 154 0.85 10.05 13.18
C ILE A 154 -0.01 11.31 12.99
N ARG A 155 0.63 12.47 12.78
CA ARG A 155 -0.02 13.77 12.53
C ARG A 155 0.69 14.48 11.38
N PRO A 156 0.37 14.12 10.14
CA PRO A 156 1.03 14.69 8.98
C PRO A 156 0.70 16.17 8.82
N THR A 157 1.73 16.97 8.46
CA THR A 157 1.55 18.38 8.06
C THR A 157 0.84 18.45 6.71
N LEU A 158 0.48 19.67 6.26
CA LEU A 158 -0.13 19.91 4.96
C LEU A 158 0.72 19.34 3.81
N GLU A 159 2.02 19.63 3.80
CA GLU A 159 2.96 19.16 2.77
C GLU A 159 3.06 17.64 2.79
N GLN A 160 3.11 17.04 3.98
CA GLN A 160 3.15 15.59 4.14
C GLN A 160 1.84 14.94 3.66
N LYS A 161 0.68 15.56 3.91
CA LYS A 161 -0.61 15.09 3.38
C LYS A 161 -0.67 15.15 1.85
N ALA A 162 -0.05 16.13 1.23
CA ALA A 162 0.06 16.21 -0.22
C ALA A 162 0.86 15.03 -0.80
N GLU A 163 1.99 14.68 -0.18
CA GLU A 163 2.79 13.52 -0.58
C GLU A 163 2.06 12.19 -0.35
N ILE A 164 1.38 12.06 0.80
CA ILE A 164 0.54 10.89 1.15
C ILE A 164 -0.58 10.70 0.11
N ALA A 165 -1.28 11.80 -0.23
CA ALA A 165 -2.32 11.77 -1.25
C ALA A 165 -1.75 11.33 -2.62
N GLN A 166 -0.61 11.89 -3.03
CA GLN A 166 0.02 11.55 -4.30
C GLN A 166 0.43 10.08 -4.38
N ASN A 167 0.97 9.48 -3.28
CA ASN A 167 1.28 8.05 -3.22
C ASN A 167 0.02 7.19 -3.47
N ALA A 168 -1.09 7.52 -2.82
CA ALA A 168 -2.35 6.81 -2.98
C ALA A 168 -2.95 6.99 -4.38
N ILE A 169 -2.84 8.18 -4.97
CA ILE A 169 -3.26 8.47 -6.35
C ILE A 169 -2.47 7.62 -7.35
N ASP A 170 -1.14 7.58 -7.21
CA ASP A 170 -0.28 6.80 -8.09
C ASP A 170 -0.61 5.30 -7.99
N LEU A 171 -0.86 4.78 -6.78
CA LEU A 171 -1.29 3.41 -6.57
C LEU A 171 -2.66 3.12 -7.21
N ALA A 172 -3.64 3.98 -6.98
CA ALA A 172 -4.99 3.80 -7.56
C ALA A 172 -4.94 3.75 -9.10
N ARG A 173 -4.10 4.59 -9.71
CA ARG A 173 -3.88 4.59 -11.16
C ARG A 173 -3.22 3.31 -11.66
N VAL A 174 -2.21 2.79 -10.96
CA VAL A 174 -1.61 1.48 -11.26
C VAL A 174 -2.65 0.37 -11.17
N LEU A 175 -3.57 0.46 -10.23
CA LEU A 175 -4.66 -0.51 -10.06
C LEU A 175 -5.82 -0.32 -11.04
N GLY A 176 -5.74 0.67 -11.96
CA GLY A 176 -6.66 0.84 -13.07
C GLY A 176 -7.73 1.91 -12.87
N VAL A 177 -7.58 2.79 -11.89
CA VAL A 177 -8.43 3.98 -11.70
C VAL A 177 -7.75 5.17 -12.38
N ASP A 178 -8.12 5.49 -13.62
CA ASP A 178 -7.42 6.49 -14.43
C ASP A 178 -7.36 7.88 -13.78
N ARG A 179 -8.47 8.33 -13.20
CA ARG A 179 -8.58 9.61 -12.50
C ARG A 179 -9.29 9.40 -11.17
N PRO A 180 -8.58 8.95 -10.12
CA PRO A 180 -9.19 8.69 -8.83
C PRO A 180 -9.77 9.94 -8.18
N LYS A 181 -10.84 9.75 -7.43
CA LYS A 181 -11.57 10.76 -6.66
C LYS A 181 -11.09 10.71 -5.22
N VAL A 182 -10.41 11.75 -4.77
CA VAL A 182 -9.83 11.83 -3.42
C VAL A 182 -10.73 12.70 -2.55
N ALA A 183 -11.38 12.08 -1.58
CA ALA A 183 -12.10 12.78 -0.51
C ALA A 183 -11.14 13.07 0.66
N ILE A 184 -10.96 14.34 0.98
CA ILE A 184 -10.14 14.77 2.11
C ILE A 184 -11.04 14.87 3.33
N LEU A 185 -10.88 13.90 4.24
CA LEU A 185 -11.80 13.70 5.35
C LEU A 185 -11.65 14.74 6.46
N SER A 186 -12.79 15.17 6.97
CA SER A 186 -12.92 15.92 8.20
C SER A 186 -14.24 15.54 8.88
N ALA A 187 -14.55 16.14 10.02
CA ALA A 187 -15.83 15.94 10.70
C ALA A 187 -17.00 16.76 10.11
N VAL A 188 -16.69 17.79 9.31
CA VAL A 188 -17.66 18.73 8.72
C VAL A 188 -17.22 19.16 7.33
N GLU A 189 -18.13 19.71 6.54
CA GLU A 189 -17.88 20.18 5.17
C GLU A 189 -17.53 21.68 5.08
N THR A 190 -17.68 22.39 6.20
CA THR A 190 -17.41 23.84 6.27
C THR A 190 -15.98 24.10 6.72
N VAL A 191 -15.27 24.96 5.98
CA VAL A 191 -13.92 25.38 6.36
C VAL A 191 -13.98 26.28 7.59
N THR A 192 -13.28 25.89 8.65
CA THR A 192 -13.24 26.63 9.92
C THR A 192 -11.88 26.48 10.62
N SER A 193 -11.36 27.56 11.18
CA SER A 193 -10.11 27.54 11.95
C SER A 193 -10.21 26.75 13.27
N LYS A 194 -11.43 26.46 13.73
CA LYS A 194 -11.66 25.64 14.93
C LYS A 194 -11.32 24.16 14.70
N LEU A 195 -11.33 23.73 13.44
CA LEU A 195 -11.04 22.35 13.04
C LEU A 195 -9.95 22.35 11.95
N PRO A 196 -8.66 22.21 12.32
CA PRO A 196 -7.51 22.36 11.40
C PRO A 196 -7.59 21.46 10.17
N SER A 197 -8.16 20.25 10.26
CA SER A 197 -8.34 19.33 9.13
C SER A 197 -9.14 19.94 7.98
N THR A 198 -10.06 20.89 8.27
CA THR A 198 -10.84 21.58 7.24
C THR A 198 -10.00 22.60 6.47
N ILE A 199 -9.02 23.22 7.13
CA ILE A 199 -8.07 24.15 6.51
C ILE A 199 -7.11 23.36 5.60
N ASP A 200 -6.57 22.24 6.10
CA ASP A 200 -5.71 21.38 5.29
C ASP A 200 -6.45 20.87 4.05
N ALA A 201 -7.71 20.47 4.20
CA ALA A 201 -8.52 20.00 3.10
C ALA A 201 -8.69 21.06 2.00
N ALA A 202 -9.05 22.29 2.37
CA ALA A 202 -9.18 23.40 1.43
C ALA A 202 -7.85 23.72 0.74
N ALA A 203 -6.73 23.69 1.48
CA ALA A 203 -5.40 23.91 0.94
C ALA A 203 -4.99 22.80 -0.06
N LEU A 204 -5.23 21.53 0.27
CA LEU A 204 -4.93 20.40 -0.62
C LEU A 204 -5.73 20.44 -1.92
N CYS A 205 -7.01 20.83 -1.87
CA CYS A 205 -7.82 21.07 -3.07
C CYS A 205 -7.19 22.16 -3.94
N LYS A 206 -6.74 23.26 -3.33
CA LYS A 206 -6.06 24.34 -4.06
C LYS A 206 -4.71 23.88 -4.62
N MET A 207 -3.95 23.06 -3.90
CA MET A 207 -2.70 22.46 -4.38
C MET A 207 -2.95 21.59 -5.64
N ALA A 208 -4.04 20.81 -5.66
CA ALA A 208 -4.43 20.03 -6.83
C ALA A 208 -4.81 20.93 -8.03
N GLU A 209 -5.58 21.99 -7.82
CA GLU A 209 -5.89 22.96 -8.87
C GLU A 209 -4.66 23.65 -9.46
N ARG A 210 -3.59 23.79 -8.67
CA ARG A 210 -2.30 24.39 -9.08
C ARG A 210 -1.31 23.37 -9.62
N GLY A 211 -1.67 22.09 -9.70
CA GLY A 211 -0.79 21.03 -10.21
C GLY A 211 0.31 20.57 -9.25
N GLN A 212 0.21 20.92 -7.96
CA GLN A 212 1.12 20.40 -6.92
C GLN A 212 0.76 18.96 -6.53
N ILE A 213 -0.51 18.58 -6.68
CA ILE A 213 -1.01 17.21 -6.62
C ILE A 213 -1.64 16.91 -7.98
N THR A 214 -1.28 15.79 -8.60
CA THR A 214 -1.64 15.50 -9.99
C THR A 214 -2.31 14.15 -10.16
N GLY A 215 -3.05 13.98 -11.26
CA GLY A 215 -3.59 12.68 -11.68
C GLY A 215 -4.91 12.29 -11.02
N ALA A 216 -5.56 13.17 -10.27
CA ALA A 216 -6.80 12.90 -9.54
C ALA A 216 -7.76 14.09 -9.54
N ALA A 217 -8.99 13.87 -9.09
CA ALA A 217 -9.90 14.92 -8.64
C ALA A 217 -9.91 14.93 -7.11
N LEU A 218 -9.70 16.09 -6.49
CA LEU A 218 -9.71 16.25 -5.03
C LEU A 218 -10.88 17.13 -4.61
N ASP A 219 -11.51 16.78 -3.48
CA ASP A 219 -12.48 17.62 -2.79
C ASP A 219 -12.44 17.42 -1.28
N GLY A 220 -12.75 18.45 -0.54
CA GLY A 220 -12.80 18.49 0.92
C GLY A 220 -12.85 19.91 1.47
N PRO A 221 -13.20 20.07 2.75
CA PRO A 221 -13.41 18.98 3.72
C PRO A 221 -14.73 18.23 3.46
N LEU A 222 -14.69 16.90 3.64
CA LEU A 222 -15.87 16.04 3.55
C LEU A 222 -16.00 15.18 4.81
N ALA A 223 -17.19 15.09 5.37
CA ALA A 223 -17.49 14.04 6.35
C ALA A 223 -17.62 12.69 5.63
N LEU A 224 -17.40 11.58 6.36
CA LEU A 224 -17.34 10.26 5.76
C LEU A 224 -18.61 9.90 4.97
N ASP A 225 -19.79 10.19 5.53
CA ASP A 225 -21.07 9.93 4.87
C ASP A 225 -21.16 10.64 3.51
N ASN A 226 -20.73 11.89 3.45
CA ASN A 226 -20.75 12.67 2.22
C ASN A 226 -19.65 12.25 1.21
N ALA A 227 -18.57 11.67 1.70
CA ALA A 227 -17.52 11.16 0.82
C ALA A 227 -17.96 9.90 0.04
N ILE A 228 -18.75 9.02 0.69
CA ILE A 228 -19.06 7.68 0.17
C ILE A 228 -20.53 7.44 -0.19
N ASN A 229 -21.43 8.37 0.14
CA ASN A 229 -22.86 8.24 -0.11
C ASN A 229 -23.40 9.44 -0.88
N LEU A 230 -23.84 9.19 -2.11
CA LEU A 230 -24.31 10.23 -3.03
C LEU A 230 -25.59 10.93 -2.53
N GLU A 231 -26.47 10.22 -1.82
CA GLU A 231 -27.69 10.81 -1.26
C GLU A 231 -27.34 11.78 -0.12
N ALA A 232 -26.43 11.36 0.78
CA ALA A 232 -25.93 12.24 1.84
C ALA A 232 -25.27 13.51 1.28
N ALA A 233 -24.46 13.37 0.22
CA ALA A 233 -23.85 14.52 -0.46
C ALA A 233 -24.88 15.45 -1.08
N ARG A 234 -25.92 14.92 -1.72
CA ARG A 234 -27.02 15.69 -2.31
C ARG A 234 -27.86 16.45 -1.27
N LEU A 235 -28.17 15.80 -0.14
CA LEU A 235 -28.92 16.42 0.96
C LEU A 235 -28.19 17.63 1.54
N LYS A 236 -26.86 17.62 1.51
CA LYS A 236 -26.03 18.74 1.95
C LYS A 236 -25.64 19.71 0.82
N HIS A 237 -26.23 19.56 -0.37
CA HIS A 237 -26.00 20.42 -1.53
C HIS A 237 -24.52 20.52 -1.95
N LEU A 238 -23.75 19.44 -1.82
CA LEU A 238 -22.35 19.41 -2.23
C LEU A 238 -22.24 19.23 -3.75
N GLY A 239 -21.85 20.29 -4.46
CA GLY A 239 -21.67 20.30 -5.91
C GLY A 239 -20.29 19.80 -6.35
N SER A 240 -19.95 18.57 -6.01
CA SER A 240 -18.62 17.97 -6.25
C SER A 240 -18.69 16.71 -7.09
N SER A 241 -17.69 16.47 -7.91
CA SER A 241 -17.54 15.19 -8.62
C SER A 241 -16.98 14.08 -7.73
N VAL A 242 -16.49 14.40 -6.55
CA VAL A 242 -15.89 13.50 -5.57
C VAL A 242 -16.90 13.07 -4.51
N ALA A 243 -17.69 14.02 -4.01
CA ALA A 243 -18.65 13.78 -2.94
C ALA A 243 -19.67 12.70 -3.34
N GLY A 244 -19.82 11.70 -2.49
CA GLY A 244 -20.69 10.53 -2.67
C GLY A 244 -20.11 9.40 -3.51
N ASP A 245 -18.91 9.58 -4.10
CA ASP A 245 -18.31 8.61 -5.02
C ASP A 245 -16.77 8.59 -4.92
N ALA A 246 -16.22 8.66 -3.71
CA ALA A 246 -14.79 8.67 -3.47
C ALA A 246 -14.14 7.32 -3.82
N ASP A 247 -12.93 7.37 -4.40
CA ASP A 247 -12.04 6.22 -4.54
C ASP A 247 -11.02 6.18 -3.40
N ILE A 248 -10.54 7.35 -2.98
CA ILE A 248 -9.50 7.50 -1.96
C ILE A 248 -10.04 8.36 -0.82
N LEU A 249 -9.92 7.88 0.40
CA LEU A 249 -10.18 8.61 1.63
C LEU A 249 -8.84 9.03 2.27
N LEU A 250 -8.54 10.32 2.24
CA LEU A 250 -7.38 10.87 2.94
C LEU A 250 -7.80 11.24 4.36
N ALA A 251 -7.34 10.45 5.33
CA ALA A 251 -7.64 10.67 6.74
C ALA A 251 -6.90 11.90 7.30
N PRO A 252 -7.47 12.61 8.29
CA PRO A 252 -6.83 13.77 8.91
C PRO A 252 -5.56 13.42 9.69
N ASP A 253 -5.53 12.24 10.28
CA ASP A 253 -4.41 11.69 11.06
C ASP A 253 -4.45 10.16 11.07
N LEU A 254 -3.39 9.54 11.65
CA LEU A 254 -3.24 8.10 11.72
C LEU A 254 -4.36 7.43 12.51
N GLU A 255 -4.80 8.03 13.62
CA GLU A 255 -5.81 7.42 14.50
C GLU A 255 -7.13 7.28 13.75
N ALA A 256 -7.58 8.34 13.08
CA ALA A 256 -8.79 8.32 12.26
C ALA A 256 -8.69 7.29 11.11
N GLY A 257 -7.58 7.28 10.38
CA GLY A 257 -7.37 6.33 9.27
C GLY A 257 -7.31 4.88 9.74
N ASN A 258 -6.59 4.61 10.83
CA ASN A 258 -6.43 3.26 11.37
C ASN A 258 -7.75 2.72 11.95
N MET A 259 -8.49 3.53 12.71
CA MET A 259 -9.79 3.15 13.26
C MET A 259 -10.80 2.87 12.14
N LEU A 260 -10.87 3.73 11.13
CA LEU A 260 -11.75 3.53 9.97
C LEU A 260 -11.43 2.23 9.22
N ALA A 261 -10.17 1.95 8.93
CA ALA A 261 -9.77 0.71 8.25
C ALA A 261 -10.13 -0.54 9.08
N LYS A 262 -9.90 -0.49 10.38
CA LYS A 262 -10.28 -1.59 11.30
C LYS A 262 -11.79 -1.75 11.44
N GLU A 263 -12.54 -0.65 11.51
CA GLU A 263 -14.00 -0.68 11.56
C GLU A 263 -14.56 -1.38 10.31
N LEU A 264 -14.10 -1.01 9.13
CA LEU A 264 -14.52 -1.65 7.88
C LEU A 264 -14.16 -3.13 7.84
N THR A 265 -12.96 -3.51 8.32
CA THR A 265 -12.53 -4.91 8.34
C THR A 265 -13.36 -5.75 9.30
N PHE A 266 -13.56 -5.28 10.56
CA PHE A 266 -14.17 -6.09 11.60
C PHE A 266 -15.68 -5.94 11.73
N LEU A 267 -16.24 -4.78 11.37
CA LEU A 267 -17.69 -4.51 11.49
C LEU A 267 -18.39 -4.56 10.13
N ALA A 268 -17.76 -4.12 9.06
CA ALA A 268 -18.33 -4.15 7.71
C ALA A 268 -17.88 -5.35 6.89
N ASN A 269 -17.12 -6.29 7.48
CA ASN A 269 -16.66 -7.53 6.85
C ASN A 269 -15.91 -7.27 5.51
N ALA A 270 -15.09 -6.23 5.47
CA ALA A 270 -14.30 -5.89 4.30
C ALA A 270 -13.03 -6.76 4.23
N ASP A 271 -12.69 -7.24 3.01
CA ASP A 271 -11.33 -7.71 2.74
C ASP A 271 -10.41 -6.52 2.54
N ALA A 272 -9.14 -6.66 2.92
CA ALA A 272 -8.17 -5.58 2.84
C ALA A 272 -6.88 -6.03 2.15
N ALA A 273 -6.14 -5.08 1.58
CA ALA A 273 -4.73 -5.21 1.27
C ALA A 273 -3.99 -4.01 1.86
N GLY A 274 -2.77 -4.22 2.36
CA GLY A 274 -1.96 -3.17 2.97
C GLY A 274 -0.58 -3.02 2.31
N ILE A 275 -0.20 -1.79 1.97
CA ILE A 275 1.07 -1.50 1.31
C ILE A 275 1.65 -0.17 1.80
N VAL A 276 2.97 -0.10 1.97
CA VAL A 276 3.70 1.15 2.18
C VAL A 276 4.38 1.58 0.88
N LEU A 277 4.22 2.83 0.54
CA LEU A 277 4.74 3.50 -0.65
C LEU A 277 5.65 4.69 -0.27
N GLY A 278 6.29 5.30 -1.26
CA GLY A 278 7.22 6.42 -1.04
C GLY A 278 8.69 5.99 -0.89
N ALA A 279 8.97 4.69 -0.80
CA ALA A 279 10.32 4.13 -0.97
C ALA A 279 10.59 3.79 -2.44
N ARG A 280 11.84 3.41 -2.74
CA ARG A 280 12.25 2.95 -4.09
C ARG A 280 11.46 1.75 -4.59
N VAL A 281 10.95 0.92 -3.67
CA VAL A 281 10.12 -0.24 -3.95
C VAL A 281 8.94 -0.28 -3.00
N PRO A 282 7.82 -0.95 -3.37
CA PRO A 282 6.69 -1.15 -2.48
C PRO A 282 7.07 -2.06 -1.30
N ILE A 283 6.44 -1.83 -0.15
CA ILE A 283 6.67 -2.64 1.07
C ILE A 283 5.35 -3.28 1.48
N ILE A 284 5.29 -4.61 1.46
CA ILE A 284 4.15 -5.38 1.93
C ILE A 284 4.16 -5.35 3.45
N LEU A 285 3.16 -4.68 4.01
CA LEU A 285 3.02 -4.50 5.44
C LEU A 285 1.68 -5.06 5.90
N THR A 286 1.71 -6.26 6.48
CA THR A 286 0.52 -6.95 6.97
C THR A 286 0.55 -7.08 8.49
N SER A 287 -0.63 -7.15 9.10
CA SER A 287 -0.81 -7.38 10.53
C SER A 287 -0.80 -8.89 10.82
N ARG A 288 -0.45 -9.26 12.06
CA ARG A 288 -0.62 -10.65 12.54
C ARG A 288 -2.09 -11.10 12.54
N ALA A 289 -3.02 -10.15 12.68
CA ALA A 289 -4.45 -10.39 12.68
C ALA A 289 -5.06 -10.52 11.28
N ASP A 290 -4.29 -10.25 10.22
CA ASP A 290 -4.79 -10.33 8.85
C ASP A 290 -5.01 -11.79 8.44
N ASN A 291 -6.08 -12.02 7.68
CA ASN A 291 -6.37 -13.34 7.11
C ASN A 291 -5.48 -13.64 5.87
N GLU A 292 -5.57 -14.85 5.35
CA GLU A 292 -4.78 -15.28 4.18
C GLU A 292 -5.09 -14.44 2.93
N ARG A 293 -6.36 -14.05 2.70
CA ARG A 293 -6.75 -13.21 1.57
C ARG A 293 -6.11 -11.83 1.63
N THR A 294 -6.13 -11.20 2.79
CA THR A 294 -5.48 -9.89 3.01
C THR A 294 -3.99 -9.94 2.68
N ARG A 295 -3.30 -11.00 3.13
CA ARG A 295 -1.88 -11.18 2.85
C ARG A 295 -1.61 -11.42 1.38
N MET A 296 -2.40 -12.27 0.74
CA MET A 296 -2.30 -12.56 -0.69
C MET A 296 -2.59 -11.32 -1.55
N ALA A 297 -3.65 -10.57 -1.22
CA ALA A 297 -3.99 -9.32 -1.89
C ALA A 297 -2.88 -8.27 -1.75
N SER A 298 -2.26 -8.17 -0.56
CA SER A 298 -1.13 -7.25 -0.34
C SER A 298 0.08 -7.61 -1.21
N CYS A 299 0.39 -8.90 -1.36
CA CYS A 299 1.43 -9.37 -2.28
C CYS A 299 1.09 -9.03 -3.75
N ALA A 300 -0.16 -9.23 -4.16
CA ALA A 300 -0.60 -8.93 -5.52
C ALA A 300 -0.55 -7.43 -5.84
N VAL A 301 -0.99 -6.58 -4.91
CA VAL A 301 -0.89 -5.11 -5.05
C VAL A 301 0.57 -4.68 -5.19
N ALA A 302 1.46 -5.20 -4.34
CA ALA A 302 2.88 -4.88 -4.41
C ALA A 302 3.51 -5.33 -5.73
N ALA A 303 3.16 -6.52 -6.22
CA ALA A 303 3.66 -7.03 -7.50
C ALA A 303 3.20 -6.15 -8.67
N LEU A 304 1.92 -5.78 -8.73
CA LEU A 304 1.40 -4.88 -9.77
C LEU A 304 2.09 -3.51 -9.73
N TYR A 305 2.30 -2.96 -8.54
CA TYR A 305 2.98 -1.67 -8.37
C TYR A 305 4.45 -1.74 -8.80
N ALA A 306 5.17 -2.78 -8.40
CA ALA A 306 6.56 -2.99 -8.79
C ALA A 306 6.73 -3.13 -10.32
N HIS A 307 5.83 -3.85 -11.00
CA HIS A 307 5.83 -3.94 -12.45
C HIS A 307 5.59 -2.59 -13.13
N ALA A 308 4.61 -1.82 -12.67
CA ALA A 308 4.28 -0.52 -13.25
C ALA A 308 5.44 0.48 -13.10
N THR A 309 6.09 0.51 -11.95
CA THR A 309 7.22 1.42 -11.69
C THR A 309 8.46 1.05 -12.50
N ARG A 310 8.75 -0.23 -12.71
CA ARG A 310 9.83 -0.70 -13.60
C ARG A 310 9.62 -0.28 -15.05
N VAL A 311 8.40 -0.45 -15.56
CA VAL A 311 8.05 -0.05 -16.93
C VAL A 311 8.23 1.46 -17.12
N SER A 312 7.83 2.25 -16.12
CA SER A 312 8.00 3.71 -16.15
C SER A 312 9.47 4.13 -16.10
N ALA A 313 10.29 3.49 -15.25
CA ALA A 313 11.72 3.75 -15.18
C ALA A 313 12.46 3.36 -16.49
N GLY A 314 12.10 2.22 -17.08
CA GLY A 314 12.65 1.81 -18.38
C GLY A 314 12.30 2.77 -19.50
N ARG A 315 11.08 3.31 -19.55
CA ARG A 315 10.66 4.32 -20.53
C ARG A 315 11.38 5.66 -20.34
N ALA A 316 11.57 6.10 -19.10
CA ALA A 316 12.32 7.31 -18.79
C ALA A 316 13.79 7.18 -19.20
N GLY A 317 14.42 6.03 -18.97
CA GLY A 317 15.79 5.75 -19.41
C GLY A 317 15.96 5.78 -20.94
N ILE A 318 14.99 5.25 -21.70
CA ILE A 318 15.01 5.29 -23.17
C ILE A 318 14.79 6.72 -23.70
N ALA A 319 13.90 7.50 -23.09
CA ALA A 319 13.67 8.90 -23.48
C ALA A 319 14.92 9.77 -23.23
N GLY A 320 15.60 9.57 -22.10
CA GLY A 320 16.84 10.30 -21.80
C GLY A 320 18.02 9.96 -22.71
N LEU A 321 18.06 8.75 -23.30
CA LEU A 321 19.06 8.38 -24.30
C LEU A 321 18.77 9.01 -25.68
N ALA A 322 17.50 9.19 -26.02
CA ALA A 322 17.11 9.84 -27.30
C ALA A 322 17.43 11.35 -27.34
N ASP A 323 17.37 12.02 -26.17
CA ASP A 323 17.72 13.45 -26.07
C ASP A 323 19.24 13.71 -26.12
N ILE A 324 20.07 12.74 -25.80
CA ILE A 324 21.55 12.86 -25.88
C ILE A 324 22.01 12.76 -27.33
N ASP A 325 21.36 11.92 -28.15
CA ASP A 325 21.71 11.79 -29.59
C ASP A 325 21.19 12.96 -30.43
N GLY A 326 20.21 13.72 -29.96
CA GLY A 326 19.66 14.91 -30.63
C GLY A 326 20.50 16.19 -30.46
N ALA A 327 21.41 16.24 -29.49
CA ALA A 327 22.24 17.41 -29.16
C ALA A 327 23.59 17.44 -29.91
N SER A 328 23.87 16.49 -30.80
CA SER A 328 25.14 16.37 -31.57
C SER A 328 24.94 16.53 -33.07
N ARG A 329 23.98 17.37 -33.48
CA ARG A 329 23.86 17.77 -34.89
C ARG A 329 23.77 19.29 -35.04
#